data_4a6abbc2c39ac4c151b9287ecd2d92d9
#
_entry.id   4a6abbc2c39ac4c151b9287ecd2d92d9
#
_cell.length_a   1.000
_cell.length_b   1.000
_cell.length_c   1.000
_cell.angle_alpha   90.00
_cell.angle_beta   90.00
_cell.angle_gamma   90.00
#
_symmetry.space_group_name_H-M   'P 1'
#
loop_
_entity.id
_entity.type
_entity.pdbx_description
1 polymer ?
#
loop_
_entity_poly.entity_id
_entity_poly.type
_entity_poly.pdbx_seq_one_letter_code
_entity_poly.pdbx_strand_id
1 'polypeptide(L)'
;MPIILAGIVILLAWMIIMGRANAKNPMADFGKARTVSGSKQKVTFADVAGVDEEKAELQEVVDFLRNPQKFAEIGAKIPHGILLSGAPGTGKTMLAKAVAGEAGVQFLSISGSDFMEMYVGVGASRVRDLFQQIGRASCRERV
;
A
#
# COMPACT_ATOMS: atom_id res chain seq x y z
N MET A 1 28.75 -49.19 3.60
CA MET A 1 27.97 -48.37 2.69
C MET A 1 26.69 -47.78 3.29
N PRO A 2 25.82 -48.49 4.06
CA PRO A 2 24.58 -47.88 4.57
C PRO A 2 24.80 -46.73 5.59
N ILE A 3 25.86 -46.78 6.37
CA ILE A 3 26.14 -45.74 7.41
C ILE A 3 26.52 -44.40 6.78
N ILE A 4 27.25 -44.41 5.66
CA ILE A 4 27.66 -43.19 4.96
C ILE A 4 26.43 -42.51 4.31
N LEU A 5 25.52 -43.30 3.71
CA LEU A 5 24.27 -42.81 3.14
C LEU A 5 23.36 -42.19 4.22
N ALA A 6 23.24 -42.84 5.39
CA ALA A 6 22.47 -42.29 6.52
C ALA A 6 23.04 -40.94 7.00
N GLY A 7 24.37 -40.80 7.09
CA GLY A 7 25.04 -39.58 7.46
C GLY A 7 24.74 -38.41 6.48
N ILE A 8 24.77 -38.70 5.17
CA ILE A 8 24.46 -37.70 4.14
C ILE A 8 22.99 -37.23 4.22
N VAL A 9 22.05 -38.16 4.43
CA VAL A 9 20.62 -37.82 4.56
C VAL A 9 20.36 -36.96 5.79
N ILE A 10 21.00 -37.29 6.92
CA ILE A 10 20.88 -36.49 8.14
C ILE A 10 21.45 -35.07 7.94
N LEU A 11 22.59 -34.96 7.25
CA LEU A 11 23.23 -33.67 6.98
C LEU A 11 22.40 -32.80 6.02
N LEU A 12 21.79 -33.39 4.98
CA LEU A 12 20.87 -32.70 4.09
C LEU A 12 19.57 -32.26 4.81
N ALA A 13 19.00 -33.13 5.65
CA ALA A 13 17.84 -32.79 6.46
C ALA A 13 18.15 -31.63 7.41
N TRP A 14 19.31 -31.65 8.06
CA TRP A 14 19.76 -30.58 8.96
C TRP A 14 19.96 -29.26 8.21
N MET A 15 20.55 -29.29 7.00
CA MET A 15 20.74 -28.13 6.13
C MET A 15 19.40 -27.52 5.69
N ILE A 16 18.40 -28.35 5.36
CA ILE A 16 17.05 -27.88 4.99
C ILE A 16 16.33 -27.26 6.19
N ILE A 17 16.44 -27.85 7.38
CA ILE A 17 15.84 -27.35 8.61
C ILE A 17 16.48 -26.02 9.03
N MET A 18 17.81 -25.93 8.99
CA MET A 18 18.54 -24.68 9.27
C MET A 18 18.26 -23.60 8.22
N GLY A 19 18.14 -23.94 6.94
CA GLY A 19 17.77 -23.02 5.88
C GLY A 19 16.35 -22.45 6.06
N ARG A 20 15.41 -23.26 6.56
CA ARG A 20 14.05 -22.81 6.89
C ARG A 20 13.99 -21.96 8.16
N ALA A 21 14.79 -22.25 9.16
CA ALA A 21 14.86 -21.47 10.41
C ALA A 21 15.42 -20.06 10.17
N ASN A 22 16.34 -19.90 9.22
CA ASN A 22 16.96 -18.61 8.91
C ASN A 22 16.08 -17.71 8.02
N ALA A 23 14.99 -18.22 7.44
CA ALA A 23 14.06 -17.47 6.59
C ALA A 23 13.08 -16.58 7.38
N LYS A 24 13.03 -16.69 8.70
CA LYS A 24 12.20 -15.85 9.58
C LYS A 24 13.09 -15.03 10.50
N ASN A 25 13.76 -14.02 9.97
CA ASN A 25 14.39 -13.00 10.78
C ASN A 25 13.30 -12.02 11.28
N PRO A 26 12.89 -12.10 12.56
CA PRO A 26 11.88 -11.18 13.10
C PRO A 26 12.34 -9.72 13.03
N MET A 27 13.65 -9.47 12.99
CA MET A 27 14.22 -8.12 12.81
C MET A 27 13.97 -7.52 11.43
N ALA A 28 13.84 -8.33 10.37
CA ALA A 28 13.53 -7.85 9.04
C ALA A 28 12.07 -7.39 8.89
N ASP A 29 11.17 -7.87 9.77
CA ASP A 29 9.76 -7.50 9.76
C ASP A 29 9.47 -6.17 10.49
N PHE A 30 10.35 -5.73 11.38
CA PHE A 30 10.20 -4.44 12.07
C PHE A 30 10.36 -3.24 11.14
N GLY A 31 11.09 -3.38 10.03
CA GLY A 31 11.29 -2.31 9.03
C GLY A 31 10.20 -2.22 7.97
N LYS A 32 9.33 -3.22 7.86
CA LYS A 32 8.26 -3.18 6.86
C LYS A 32 7.14 -2.25 7.31
N ALA A 33 6.84 -1.27 6.48
CA ALA A 33 5.68 -0.41 6.68
C ALA A 33 4.43 -1.30 6.80
N ARG A 34 3.67 -1.12 7.88
CA ARG A 34 2.39 -1.78 8.10
C ARG A 34 1.33 -1.10 7.23
N THR A 35 1.60 -1.05 5.91
CA THR A 35 0.61 -0.63 4.95
C THR A 35 -0.51 -1.65 4.95
N VAL A 36 -1.71 -1.18 5.21
CA VAL A 36 -2.90 -1.99 4.99
C VAL A 36 -2.90 -2.33 3.51
N SER A 37 -2.66 -3.60 3.23
CA SER A 37 -2.49 -4.17 1.90
C SER A 37 -3.52 -3.59 0.93
N GLY A 38 -3.04 -3.04 -0.19
CA GLY A 38 -3.89 -2.43 -1.20
C GLY A 38 -4.89 -3.42 -1.77
N SER A 39 -6.03 -3.55 -1.10
CA SER A 39 -7.18 -4.22 -1.67
C SER A 39 -7.97 -3.20 -2.49
N LYS A 40 -8.51 -3.64 -3.63
CA LYS A 40 -9.52 -2.84 -4.33
C LYS A 40 -10.65 -2.54 -3.36
N GLN A 41 -10.89 -1.27 -3.08
CA GLN A 41 -11.95 -0.86 -2.19
C GLN A 41 -13.30 -1.15 -2.84
N LYS A 42 -14.23 -1.66 -2.05
CA LYS A 42 -15.63 -1.84 -2.48
C LYS A 42 -16.51 -0.65 -2.12
N VAL A 43 -15.96 0.28 -1.32
CA VAL A 43 -16.67 1.49 -0.88
C VAL A 43 -16.74 2.46 -2.04
N THR A 44 -17.94 2.99 -2.31
CA THR A 44 -18.23 3.96 -3.37
C THR A 44 -18.83 5.23 -2.79
N PHE A 45 -19.05 6.25 -3.60
CA PHE A 45 -19.73 7.49 -3.15
C PHE A 45 -21.16 7.24 -2.66
N ALA A 46 -21.82 6.16 -3.11
CA ALA A 46 -23.14 5.78 -2.61
C ALA A 46 -23.15 5.35 -1.14
N ASP A 47 -22.00 4.84 -0.64
CA ASP A 47 -21.85 4.42 0.76
C ASP A 47 -21.55 5.61 1.70
N VAL A 48 -21.24 6.80 1.15
CA VAL A 48 -20.95 7.99 1.91
C VAL A 48 -22.19 8.86 1.96
N ALA A 49 -22.76 9.08 3.14
CA ALA A 49 -23.91 9.94 3.33
C ALA A 49 -23.52 11.42 3.44
N GLY A 50 -24.28 12.31 2.81
CA GLY A 50 -24.01 13.75 2.79
C GLY A 50 -22.77 14.14 1.97
N VAL A 51 -22.19 15.30 2.26
CA VAL A 51 -20.99 15.86 1.62
C VAL A 51 -21.07 15.90 0.08
N ASP A 52 -22.22 16.35 -0.44
CA ASP A 52 -22.51 16.30 -1.87
C ASP A 52 -21.63 17.26 -2.68
N GLU A 53 -21.29 18.41 -2.11
CA GLU A 53 -20.38 19.39 -2.73
C GLU A 53 -18.97 18.81 -2.84
N GLU A 54 -18.44 18.23 -1.77
CA GLU A 54 -17.12 17.60 -1.74
C GLU A 54 -17.05 16.39 -2.68
N LYS A 55 -18.14 15.62 -2.79
CA LYS A 55 -18.22 14.51 -3.76
C LYS A 55 -18.13 15.00 -5.19
N ALA A 56 -18.81 16.14 -5.52
CA ALA A 56 -18.76 16.72 -6.85
C ALA A 56 -17.35 17.18 -7.21
N GLU A 57 -16.64 17.85 -6.30
CA GLU A 57 -15.23 18.23 -6.49
C GLU A 57 -14.32 17.00 -6.68
N LEU A 58 -14.52 15.97 -5.89
CA LEU A 58 -13.73 14.74 -5.97
C LEU A 58 -14.05 13.89 -7.20
N GLN A 59 -15.18 14.12 -7.86
CA GLN A 59 -15.53 13.43 -9.11
C GLN A 59 -14.52 13.73 -10.23
N GLU A 60 -14.00 14.94 -10.31
CA GLU A 60 -12.95 15.31 -11.26
C GLU A 60 -11.66 14.48 -11.03
N VAL A 61 -11.34 14.24 -9.75
CA VAL A 61 -10.20 13.40 -9.37
C VAL A 61 -10.41 11.94 -9.77
N VAL A 62 -11.63 11.43 -9.58
CA VAL A 62 -12.01 10.08 -10.01
C VAL A 62 -11.86 9.94 -11.53
N ASP A 63 -12.35 10.90 -12.27
CA ASP A 63 -12.27 10.90 -13.74
C ASP A 63 -10.81 10.94 -14.22
N PHE A 64 -9.98 11.72 -13.54
CA PHE A 64 -8.55 11.74 -13.79
C PHE A 64 -7.88 10.37 -13.51
N LEU A 65 -8.18 9.76 -12.37
CA LEU A 65 -7.61 8.46 -12.00
C LEU A 65 -8.05 7.35 -12.97
N ARG A 66 -9.26 7.45 -13.53
CA ARG A 66 -9.78 6.51 -14.54
C ARG A 66 -9.10 6.68 -15.91
N ASN A 67 -8.90 7.93 -16.34
CA ASN A 67 -8.46 8.26 -17.68
C ASN A 67 -7.34 9.32 -17.70
N PRO A 68 -6.15 9.02 -17.16
CA PRO A 68 -5.06 10.00 -17.05
C PRO A 68 -4.56 10.50 -18.42
N GLN A 69 -4.68 9.69 -19.46
CA GLN A 69 -4.23 10.06 -20.82
C GLN A 69 -5.02 11.21 -21.42
N LYS A 70 -6.33 11.24 -21.21
CA LYS A 70 -7.21 12.33 -21.68
C LYS A 70 -6.77 13.70 -21.13
N PHE A 71 -6.38 13.72 -19.86
CA PHE A 71 -5.93 14.97 -19.21
C PHE A 71 -4.52 15.37 -19.67
N ALA A 72 -3.65 14.40 -19.95
CA ALA A 72 -2.32 14.66 -20.50
C ALA A 72 -2.39 15.26 -21.91
N GLU A 73 -3.29 14.81 -22.76
CA GLU A 73 -3.48 15.29 -24.14
C GLU A 73 -3.91 16.76 -24.19
N ILE A 74 -4.76 17.20 -23.26
CA ILE A 74 -5.22 18.60 -23.17
C ILE A 74 -4.26 19.49 -22.38
N GLY A 75 -3.12 18.95 -21.92
CA GLY A 75 -2.13 19.71 -21.14
C GLY A 75 -2.59 20.13 -19.74
N ALA A 76 -3.62 19.49 -19.19
CA ALA A 76 -4.13 19.80 -17.87
C ALA A 76 -3.08 19.48 -16.79
N LYS A 77 -2.88 20.40 -15.84
CA LYS A 77 -2.04 20.15 -14.67
C LYS A 77 -2.80 19.29 -13.68
N ILE A 78 -2.29 18.11 -13.47
CA ILE A 78 -2.84 17.11 -12.56
C ILE A 78 -2.47 17.48 -11.12
N PRO A 79 -3.40 17.51 -10.17
CA PRO A 79 -3.08 17.71 -8.77
C PRO A 79 -2.28 16.48 -8.25
N HIS A 80 -1.11 16.73 -7.67
CA HIS A 80 -0.27 15.67 -7.09
C HIS A 80 -0.73 15.21 -5.71
N GLY A 81 -1.74 15.86 -5.13
CA GLY A 81 -2.29 15.53 -3.82
C GLY A 81 -3.49 16.36 -3.48
N ILE A 82 -4.31 15.83 -2.57
CA ILE A 82 -5.52 16.47 -2.06
C ILE A 82 -5.44 16.44 -0.54
N LEU A 83 -5.78 17.57 0.09
CA LEU A 83 -5.87 17.70 1.54
C LEU A 83 -7.34 17.65 1.96
N LEU A 84 -7.71 16.60 2.71
CA LEU A 84 -9.01 16.50 3.36
C LEU A 84 -8.91 17.03 4.80
N SER A 85 -9.48 18.21 5.05
CA SER A 85 -9.51 18.85 6.37
C SER A 85 -10.90 18.77 6.99
N GLY A 86 -10.99 18.75 8.32
CA GLY A 86 -12.25 18.72 9.04
C GLY A 86 -12.12 18.09 10.42
N ALA A 87 -13.17 18.16 11.24
CA ALA A 87 -13.22 17.61 12.59
C ALA A 87 -13.01 16.07 12.60
N PRO A 88 -12.55 15.48 13.70
CA PRO A 88 -12.47 14.03 13.82
C PRO A 88 -13.86 13.39 13.67
N GLY A 89 -13.95 12.24 13.01
CA GLY A 89 -15.20 11.50 12.82
C GLY A 89 -16.08 11.97 11.64
N THR A 90 -15.68 12.98 10.86
CA THR A 90 -16.46 13.48 9.70
C THR A 90 -16.39 12.61 8.44
N GLY A 91 -15.75 11.44 8.51
CA GLY A 91 -15.73 10.51 7.37
C GLY A 91 -14.62 10.73 6.32
N LYS A 92 -13.62 11.60 6.58
CA LYS A 92 -12.53 11.91 5.62
C LYS A 92 -11.85 10.66 5.03
N THR A 93 -11.51 9.69 5.87
CA THR A 93 -10.88 8.44 5.42
C THR A 93 -11.84 7.58 4.60
N MET A 94 -13.14 7.60 4.92
CA MET A 94 -14.17 6.89 4.15
C MET A 94 -14.33 7.52 2.77
N LEU A 95 -14.34 8.84 2.70
CA LEU A 95 -14.40 9.58 1.45
C LEU A 95 -13.21 9.29 0.54
N ALA A 96 -11.98 9.26 1.11
CA ALA A 96 -10.78 8.89 0.35
C ALA A 96 -10.84 7.45 -0.18
N LYS A 97 -11.40 6.51 0.61
CA LYS A 97 -11.64 5.13 0.15
C LYS A 97 -12.68 5.06 -0.95
N ALA A 98 -13.74 5.88 -0.87
CA ALA A 98 -14.77 5.95 -1.89
C ALA A 98 -14.22 6.46 -3.22
N VAL A 99 -13.36 7.48 -3.21
CA VAL A 99 -12.64 7.94 -4.42
C VAL A 99 -11.85 6.81 -5.07
N ALA A 100 -11.08 6.04 -4.29
CA ALA A 100 -10.33 4.92 -4.81
C ALA A 100 -11.22 3.80 -5.35
N GLY A 101 -12.34 3.52 -4.69
CA GLY A 101 -13.34 2.54 -5.12
C GLY A 101 -14.03 2.93 -6.41
N GLU A 102 -14.47 4.20 -6.53
CA GLU A 102 -15.03 4.74 -7.77
C GLU A 102 -14.03 4.70 -8.92
N ALA A 103 -12.79 5.11 -8.67
CA ALA A 103 -11.74 5.08 -9.68
C ALA A 103 -11.27 3.65 -10.05
N GLY A 104 -11.59 2.64 -9.22
CA GLY A 104 -11.16 1.26 -9.41
C GLY A 104 -9.67 1.03 -9.14
N VAL A 105 -9.00 1.97 -8.46
CA VAL A 105 -7.56 1.91 -8.13
C VAL A 105 -7.32 1.31 -6.75
N GLN A 106 -6.08 0.89 -6.50
CA GLN A 106 -5.69 0.37 -5.19
C GLN A 106 -5.58 1.51 -4.17
N PHE A 107 -6.08 1.27 -2.96
CA PHE A 107 -5.97 2.19 -1.84
C PHE A 107 -4.90 1.72 -0.86
N LEU A 108 -3.88 2.55 -0.65
CA LEU A 108 -2.84 2.33 0.34
C LEU A 108 -3.00 3.37 1.46
N SER A 109 -3.09 2.92 2.70
CA SER A 109 -3.23 3.81 3.86
C SER A 109 -2.05 3.62 4.80
N ILE A 110 -1.53 4.72 5.29
CA ILE A 110 -0.47 4.76 6.29
C ILE A 110 -0.77 5.85 7.30
N SER A 111 -0.49 5.59 8.56
CA SER A 111 -0.61 6.59 9.62
C SER A 111 0.69 7.39 9.75
N GLY A 112 0.57 8.70 10.04
CA GLY A 112 1.73 9.52 10.38
C GLY A 112 2.50 9.00 11.60
N SER A 113 1.82 8.38 12.57
CA SER A 113 2.42 7.70 13.72
C SER A 113 3.33 6.53 13.35
N ASP A 114 3.09 5.89 12.21
CA ASP A 114 3.92 4.77 11.75
C ASP A 114 5.34 5.20 11.35
N PHE A 115 5.54 6.50 11.13
CA PHE A 115 6.86 7.10 10.86
C PHE A 115 7.57 7.60 12.13
N MET A 116 6.84 7.77 13.24
CA MET A 116 7.34 8.23 14.52
C MET A 116 7.82 7.04 15.36
N GLU A 117 8.97 6.48 15.01
CA GLU A 117 9.51 5.35 15.79
C GLU A 117 10.65 5.78 16.71
N MET A 118 10.73 5.08 17.85
CA MET A 118 11.71 5.31 18.91
C MET A 118 13.15 4.95 18.48
N TYR A 119 13.32 4.26 17.33
CA TYR A 119 14.62 3.82 16.83
C TYR A 119 15.08 4.65 15.63
N VAL A 120 16.29 5.20 15.74
CA VAL A 120 16.92 5.98 14.67
C VAL A 120 17.10 5.12 13.41
N GLY A 121 16.57 5.59 12.28
CA GLY A 121 16.72 4.94 10.97
C GLY A 121 15.57 4.05 10.52
N VAL A 122 14.68 3.60 11.40
CA VAL A 122 13.53 2.75 11.03
C VAL A 122 12.48 3.55 10.25
N GLY A 123 12.22 4.81 10.61
CA GLY A 123 11.31 5.68 9.89
C GLY A 123 11.69 5.87 8.43
N ALA A 124 12.97 6.05 8.12
CA ALA A 124 13.47 6.21 6.76
C ALA A 124 13.34 4.93 5.91
N SER A 125 13.52 3.75 6.51
CA SER A 125 13.32 2.48 5.81
C SER A 125 11.85 2.25 5.46
N ARG A 126 10.91 2.61 6.34
CA ARG A 126 9.47 2.51 6.09
C ARG A 126 8.99 3.42 4.97
N VAL A 127 9.50 4.64 4.90
CA VAL A 127 9.22 5.56 3.78
C VAL A 127 9.70 4.94 2.47
N ARG A 128 10.91 4.40 2.44
CA ARG A 128 11.47 3.76 1.23
C ARG A 128 10.64 2.54 0.80
N ASP A 129 10.22 1.70 1.74
CA ASP A 129 9.38 0.54 1.47
C ASP A 129 8.01 0.94 0.91
N LEU A 130 7.41 2.00 1.45
CA LEU A 130 6.16 2.56 0.93
C LEU A 130 6.28 2.96 -0.54
N PHE A 131 7.31 3.73 -0.90
CA PHE A 131 7.54 4.14 -2.29
C PHE A 131 7.84 2.96 -3.21
N GLN A 132 8.53 1.92 -2.72
CA GLN A 132 8.72 0.68 -3.49
C GLN A 132 7.39 -0.06 -3.73
N GLN A 133 6.48 -0.07 -2.75
CA GLN A 133 5.16 -0.67 -2.91
C GLN A 133 4.31 0.10 -3.92
N ILE A 134 4.31 1.44 -3.87
CA ILE A 134 3.63 2.31 -4.83
C ILE A 134 4.17 2.05 -6.24
N GLY A 135 5.49 2.00 -6.41
CA GLY A 135 6.11 1.70 -7.71
C GLY A 135 5.72 0.33 -8.28
N ARG A 136 5.62 -0.69 -7.44
CA ARG A 136 5.17 -2.04 -7.85
C ARG A 136 3.68 -2.06 -8.23
N ALA A 137 2.84 -1.36 -7.48
CA ALA A 137 1.40 -1.25 -7.76
C ALA A 137 1.19 -0.55 -9.12
N SER A 138 1.86 0.57 -9.34
CA SER A 138 1.81 1.33 -10.60
C SER A 138 2.31 0.54 -11.81
N CYS A 139 3.29 -0.37 -11.67
CA CYS A 139 3.74 -1.25 -12.73
C CYS A 139 2.71 -2.34 -13.09
N ARG A 140 1.92 -2.80 -12.11
CA ARG A 140 0.94 -3.87 -12.32
C ARG A 140 -0.31 -3.39 -13.07
N GLU A 141 -0.65 -2.12 -12.98
CA GLU A 141 -1.83 -1.54 -13.67
C GLU A 141 -1.54 -1.14 -15.14
N ARG A 142 -0.27 -1.16 -15.56
CA ARG A 142 0.14 -0.79 -16.93
C ARG A 142 0.28 -1.96 -17.90
N VAL A 143 -0.13 -3.18 -17.51
CA VAL A 143 -0.07 -4.37 -18.41
C VAL A 143 -1.46 -4.73 -18.92
#